data_a5dbd9add59cb4ebf09b5b8453eeb9a8
#
_entry.id   a5dbd9add59cb4ebf09b5b8453eeb9a8
#
_cell.length_a   1.000
_cell.length_b   1.000
_cell.length_c   1.000
_cell.angle_alpha   90.00
_cell.angle_beta   90.00
_cell.angle_gamma   90.00
#
_symmetry.space_group_name_H-M   'P 1'
#
loop_
_entity.id
_entity.type
_entity.pdbx_description
1 polymer ?
#
loop_
_entity_poly.entity_id
_entity_poly.type
_entity_poly.pdbx_seq_one_letter_code
_entity_poly.pdbx_strand_id
1 'polypeptide(L)'
;FCFVFRHLGGSARYIDDPDDFLFSLANKVNVKPLKLAHRRIAGRSHSIYTHYNYGPTFGGGHDLHISNHANSNSHSHTHLGHTYKAPPGQQANIFLAGTHHFVPSEVEAFYLVTKN
;
A
#
# COMPACT_ATOMS: atom_id res chain seq x y z
N PHE A 1 5.43 5.49 -5.90
CA PHE A 1 4.79 4.18 -5.75
C PHE A 1 3.33 4.24 -6.19
N CYS A 2 2.75 3.07 -6.42
CA CYS A 2 1.37 2.94 -6.84
C CYS A 2 0.75 1.70 -6.19
N PHE A 3 -0.56 1.63 -6.21
CA PHE A 3 -1.28 0.50 -5.65
C PHE A 3 -2.56 0.23 -6.43
N VAL A 4 -3.03 -1.01 -6.36
CA VAL A 4 -4.31 -1.44 -6.96
C VAL A 4 -5.15 -2.07 -5.85
N PHE A 5 -6.41 -1.63 -5.76
CA PHE A 5 -7.32 -2.11 -4.74
C PHE A 5 -8.77 -2.09 -5.26
N ARG A 6 -9.62 -2.89 -4.64
CA ARG A 6 -11.06 -2.94 -4.95
C ARG A 6 -11.92 -2.43 -3.81
N HIS A 7 -11.36 -2.32 -2.61
CA HIS A 7 -12.11 -2.00 -1.40
C HIS A 7 -11.49 -0.80 -0.70
N LEU A 8 -12.29 0.20 -0.37
CA LEU A 8 -11.85 1.40 0.29
C LEU A 8 -12.88 1.84 1.32
N GLY A 9 -12.41 2.22 2.51
CA GLY A 9 -13.26 2.73 3.57
C GLY A 9 -14.15 1.66 4.20
N GLY A 10 -15.13 2.08 4.99
CA GLY A 10 -16.08 1.22 5.66
C GLY A 10 -15.67 0.85 7.09
N SER A 11 -16.24 -0.22 7.63
CA SER A 11 -15.93 -0.67 9.00
C SER A 11 -14.51 -1.21 9.11
N ALA A 12 -13.94 -1.11 10.32
CA ALA A 12 -12.58 -1.58 10.59
C ALA A 12 -12.47 -3.09 10.39
N ARG A 13 -11.81 -3.52 9.33
CA ARG A 13 -11.59 -4.95 9.05
C ARG A 13 -10.49 -5.14 8.02
N TYR A 14 -9.91 -6.33 8.02
CA TYR A 14 -9.01 -6.78 6.96
C TYR A 14 -9.79 -7.49 5.87
N ILE A 15 -9.35 -7.31 4.63
CA ILE A 15 -9.90 -7.99 3.45
C ILE A 15 -8.76 -8.73 2.77
N ASP A 16 -9.00 -10.00 2.48
CA ASP A 16 -8.07 -10.82 1.70
C ASP A 16 -8.50 -10.77 0.23
N ASP A 17 -7.76 -10.05 -0.58
CA ASP A 17 -7.99 -10.00 -2.02
C ASP A 17 -6.68 -10.31 -2.74
N PRO A 18 -6.58 -11.45 -3.42
CA PRO A 18 -5.35 -11.83 -4.11
C PRO A 18 -5.04 -10.96 -5.32
N ASP A 19 -6.00 -10.19 -5.80
CA ASP A 19 -5.84 -9.32 -6.97
C ASP A 19 -5.36 -7.92 -6.60
N ASP A 20 -5.38 -7.56 -5.32
CA ASP A 20 -4.81 -6.30 -4.85
C ASP A 20 -3.29 -6.39 -4.80
N PHE A 21 -2.62 -5.32 -5.18
CA PHE A 21 -1.16 -5.29 -5.16
C PHE A 21 -0.61 -3.88 -5.02
N LEU A 22 0.63 -3.81 -4.56
CA LEU A 22 1.44 -2.61 -4.56
C LEU A 22 2.49 -2.74 -5.66
N PHE A 23 2.91 -1.62 -6.22
CA PHE A 23 4.00 -1.63 -7.19
C PHE A 23 4.77 -0.31 -7.15
N SER A 24 6.01 -0.37 -7.60
CA SER A 24 6.87 0.80 -7.71
C SER A 24 7.20 1.02 -9.17
N LEU A 25 6.88 2.19 -9.69
CA LEU A 25 7.29 2.62 -11.03
C LEU A 25 8.59 3.42 -10.97
N ALA A 26 8.72 4.28 -9.97
CA ALA A 26 9.91 5.07 -9.74
C ALA A 26 10.18 5.13 -8.24
N ASN A 27 11.45 5.07 -7.86
CA ASN A 27 11.88 5.11 -6.47
C ASN A 27 13.26 5.76 -6.36
N LYS A 28 13.65 6.13 -5.14
CA LYS A 28 14.90 6.85 -4.90
C LYS A 28 16.16 5.97 -5.00
N VAL A 29 15.99 4.66 -5.07
CA VAL A 29 17.11 3.71 -5.13
C VAL A 29 17.31 3.10 -6.52
N ASN A 30 16.63 3.63 -7.52
CA ASN A 30 16.75 3.22 -8.94
C ASN A 30 16.48 1.73 -9.19
N VAL A 31 15.59 1.14 -8.42
CA VAL A 31 15.09 -0.20 -8.70
C VAL A 31 14.10 -0.10 -9.85
N LYS A 32 14.22 -0.98 -10.83
CA LYS A 32 13.31 -1.02 -11.99
C LYS A 32 11.87 -1.21 -11.55
N PRO A 33 10.88 -0.78 -12.35
CA PRO A 33 9.48 -1.00 -12.03
C PRO A 33 9.20 -2.45 -11.68
N LEU A 34 8.54 -2.66 -10.55
CA LEU A 34 8.20 -4.01 -10.11
C LEU A 34 6.92 -4.03 -9.27
N LYS A 35 6.28 -5.19 -9.30
CA LYS A 35 5.12 -5.51 -8.46
C LYS A 35 5.62 -6.16 -7.18
N LEU A 36 5.12 -5.70 -6.03
CA LEU A 36 5.49 -6.27 -4.74
C LEU A 36 4.68 -7.53 -4.47
N ALA A 37 5.39 -8.64 -4.20
CA ALA A 37 4.76 -9.92 -3.95
C ALA A 37 4.06 -9.97 -2.60
N HIS A 38 2.89 -10.62 -2.55
CA HIS A 38 2.20 -10.92 -1.30
C HIS A 38 2.97 -11.98 -0.50
N ARG A 39 3.05 -11.74 0.79
CA ARG A 39 3.50 -12.73 1.75
C ARG A 39 2.26 -13.35 2.39
N ARG A 40 1.85 -14.51 1.92
CA ARG A 40 0.72 -15.22 2.49
C ARG A 40 1.14 -15.92 3.78
N ILE A 41 0.39 -15.67 4.85
CA ILE A 41 0.57 -16.34 6.14
C ILE A 41 -0.73 -17.11 6.43
N ALA A 42 -0.62 -18.43 6.62
CA ALA A 42 -1.74 -19.30 6.92
C ALA A 42 -2.91 -19.17 5.92
N GLY A 43 -2.60 -18.98 4.64
CA GLY A 43 -3.60 -18.87 3.57
C GLY A 43 -4.32 -17.52 3.52
N ARG A 44 -3.98 -16.58 4.40
CA ARG A 44 -4.57 -15.24 4.41
C ARG A 44 -3.52 -14.21 4.03
N SER A 45 -3.92 -13.26 3.23
CA SER A 45 -3.01 -12.19 2.81
C SER A 45 -3.17 -10.92 3.63
N HIS A 46 -4.35 -10.65 4.21
CA HIS A 46 -4.68 -9.35 4.83
C HIS A 46 -4.24 -8.21 3.92
N SER A 47 -4.60 -8.30 2.64
CA SER A 47 -4.07 -7.40 1.62
C SER A 47 -4.52 -5.96 1.83
N ILE A 48 -5.72 -5.75 2.34
CA ILE A 48 -6.28 -4.42 2.60
C ILE A 48 -6.82 -4.35 4.02
N TYR A 49 -6.65 -3.18 4.63
CA TYR A 49 -7.34 -2.80 5.86
C TYR A 49 -8.30 -1.66 5.56
N THR A 50 -9.57 -1.82 5.93
CA THR A 50 -10.58 -0.76 5.77
C THR A 50 -10.90 -0.13 7.10
N HIS A 51 -11.06 1.20 7.10
CA HIS A 51 -11.45 1.94 8.28
C HIS A 51 -12.00 3.30 7.83
N TYR A 52 -13.10 3.74 8.44
CA TYR A 52 -13.77 4.97 8.00
C TYR A 52 -12.94 6.23 8.25
N ASN A 53 -11.96 6.19 9.16
CA ASN A 53 -11.06 7.31 9.44
C ASN A 53 -9.71 7.19 8.72
N TYR A 54 -9.51 6.16 7.89
CA TYR A 54 -8.25 5.93 7.19
C TYR A 54 -8.43 6.14 5.70
N GLY A 55 -7.40 6.60 5.04
CA GLY A 55 -7.27 6.49 3.59
C GLY A 55 -6.88 5.06 3.19
N PRO A 56 -6.45 4.86 1.95
CA PRO A 56 -6.02 3.54 1.48
C PRO A 56 -4.96 2.95 2.39
N THR A 57 -5.20 1.73 2.87
CA THR A 57 -4.29 1.04 3.80
C THR A 57 -4.15 -0.41 3.38
N PHE A 58 -2.93 -0.88 3.27
CA PHE A 58 -2.58 -2.19 2.72
C PHE A 58 -1.73 -2.97 3.69
N GLY A 59 -2.04 -4.26 3.83
CA GLY A 59 -1.24 -5.17 4.62
C GLY A 59 -1.69 -5.31 6.06
N GLY A 60 -1.46 -6.50 6.65
CA GLY A 60 -1.84 -6.81 8.02
C GLY A 60 -1.06 -6.02 9.07
N GLY A 61 0.12 -5.53 8.72
CA GLY A 61 0.90 -4.63 9.56
C GLY A 61 0.85 -3.17 9.09
N HIS A 62 -0.12 -2.82 8.27
CA HIS A 62 -0.19 -1.52 7.59
C HIS A 62 1.10 -1.26 6.79
N ASP A 63 1.41 -2.20 5.90
CA ASP A 63 2.61 -2.12 5.05
C ASP A 63 2.67 -0.83 4.25
N LEU A 64 1.51 -0.32 3.86
CA LEU A 64 1.34 1.03 3.32
C LEU A 64 0.08 1.63 3.91
N HIS A 65 0.20 2.80 4.51
CA HIS A 65 -0.92 3.55 5.06
C HIS A 65 -0.93 4.97 4.50
N ILE A 66 -2.01 5.34 3.83
CA ILE A 66 -2.28 6.72 3.45
C ILE A 66 -3.29 7.26 4.46
N SER A 67 -2.89 8.26 5.20
CA SER A 67 -3.72 8.79 6.28
C SER A 67 -4.92 9.56 5.74
N ASN A 68 -5.93 9.71 6.60
CA ASN A 68 -6.99 10.67 6.33
C ASN A 68 -6.40 12.09 6.32
N HIS A 69 -6.84 12.95 5.42
CA HIS A 69 -6.27 14.28 5.21
C HIS A 69 -4.75 14.24 4.97
N ALA A 70 -4.32 13.32 4.12
CA ALA A 70 -2.91 12.96 3.93
C ALA A 70 -2.01 14.13 3.54
N ASN A 71 -2.54 15.12 2.81
CA ASN A 71 -1.78 16.28 2.36
C ASN A 71 -1.50 17.32 3.46
N SER A 72 -2.06 17.14 4.64
CA SER A 72 -1.93 18.09 5.75
C SER A 72 -1.31 17.50 7.01
N ASN A 73 -0.80 16.27 6.95
CA ASN A 73 -0.15 15.63 8.09
C ASN A 73 0.93 14.65 7.60
N SER A 74 1.74 14.17 8.55
CA SER A 74 2.81 13.21 8.29
C SER A 74 2.50 11.82 8.86
N HIS A 75 1.23 11.44 8.93
CA HIS A 75 0.83 10.14 9.48
C HIS A 75 0.87 9.01 8.45
N SER A 76 0.89 9.34 7.15
CA SER A 76 1.11 8.33 6.12
C SER A 76 2.48 7.68 6.31
N HIS A 77 2.54 6.36 6.13
CA HIS A 77 3.80 5.64 6.37
C HIS A 77 3.87 4.35 5.57
N THR A 78 5.09 3.83 5.45
CA THR A 78 5.35 2.53 4.85
C THR A 78 6.12 1.65 5.82
N HIS A 79 5.79 0.38 5.85
CA HIS A 79 6.53 -0.62 6.61
C HIS A 79 6.29 -2.00 6.00
N LEU A 80 6.95 -2.26 4.88
CA LEU A 80 6.81 -3.52 4.16
C LEU A 80 7.33 -4.69 5.01
N GLY A 81 6.88 -5.89 4.67
CA GLY A 81 7.37 -7.12 5.26
C GLY A 81 6.32 -7.94 6.00
N HIS A 82 5.18 -7.35 6.35
CA HIS A 82 4.09 -8.13 6.96
C HIS A 82 3.29 -8.88 5.88
N THR A 83 2.74 -8.17 4.92
CA THR A 83 1.95 -8.75 3.83
C THR A 83 2.66 -8.62 2.49
N TYR A 84 3.31 -7.49 2.24
CA TYR A 84 4.01 -7.21 1.00
C TYR A 84 5.52 -7.24 1.25
N LYS A 85 6.26 -7.94 0.38
CA LYS A 85 7.71 -8.08 0.54
C LYS A 85 8.44 -6.89 -0.07
N ALA A 86 9.41 -6.35 0.66
CA ALA A 86 10.39 -5.45 0.07
C ALA A 86 11.29 -6.22 -0.90
N PRO A 87 11.77 -5.59 -1.99
CA PRO A 87 12.74 -6.24 -2.87
C PRO A 87 14.02 -6.60 -2.11
N PRO A 88 14.74 -7.65 -2.55
CA PRO A 88 16.00 -8.04 -1.89
C PRO A 88 16.97 -6.87 -1.77
N GLY A 89 17.55 -6.71 -0.58
CA GLY A 89 18.51 -5.65 -0.31
C GLY A 89 17.91 -4.27 -0.01
N GLN A 90 16.58 -4.12 -0.09
CA GLN A 90 15.90 -2.85 0.17
C GLN A 90 15.32 -2.80 1.58
N GLN A 91 15.31 -1.62 2.17
CA GLN A 91 14.76 -1.41 3.51
C GLN A 91 13.23 -1.32 3.47
N ALA A 92 12.58 -2.08 4.34
CA ALA A 92 11.13 -2.22 4.35
C ALA A 92 10.38 -0.91 4.59
N ASN A 93 10.94 -0.03 5.41
CA ASN A 93 10.25 1.19 5.83
C ASN A 93 10.56 2.41 4.97
N ILE A 94 11.46 2.31 4.00
CA ILE A 94 11.82 3.47 3.16
C ILE A 94 11.73 3.20 1.66
N PHE A 95 11.63 1.96 1.22
CA PHE A 95 11.68 1.62 -0.20
C PHE A 95 10.62 2.35 -1.03
N LEU A 96 9.37 2.35 -0.57
CA LEU A 96 8.26 2.90 -1.37
C LEU A 96 8.29 4.42 -1.47
N ALA A 97 8.49 5.12 -0.37
CA ALA A 97 8.36 6.58 -0.31
C ALA A 97 9.69 7.31 -0.09
N GLY A 98 10.75 6.58 0.20
CA GLY A 98 12.06 7.16 0.53
C GLY A 98 12.22 7.54 1.99
N THR A 99 11.13 7.55 2.75
CA THR A 99 11.10 7.78 4.21
C THR A 99 10.04 6.91 4.83
N HIS A 100 10.13 6.66 6.14
CA HIS A 100 9.13 5.87 6.85
C HIS A 100 7.79 6.62 6.91
N HIS A 101 7.80 7.86 7.35
CA HIS A 101 6.64 8.74 7.33
C HIS A 101 6.76 9.75 6.20
N PHE A 102 5.63 10.12 5.60
CA PHE A 102 5.64 11.07 4.49
C PHE A 102 4.33 11.84 4.39
N VAL A 103 4.40 12.97 3.68
CA VAL A 103 3.23 13.79 3.34
C VAL A 103 3.08 13.74 1.82
N PRO A 104 2.10 13.01 1.28
CA PRO A 104 1.90 13.02 -0.16
C PRO A 104 1.36 14.37 -0.62
N SER A 105 1.89 14.89 -1.71
CA SER A 105 1.36 16.12 -2.31
C SER A 105 0.04 15.86 -3.03
N GLU A 106 -0.15 14.66 -3.53
CA GLU A 106 -1.35 14.28 -4.28
C GLU A 106 -1.58 12.78 -4.16
N VAL A 107 -2.85 12.39 -4.08
CA VAL A 107 -3.27 11.00 -4.16
C VAL A 107 -4.34 10.91 -5.23
N GLU A 108 -4.11 10.11 -6.25
CA GLU A 108 -5.06 9.89 -7.34
C GLU A 108 -5.62 8.48 -7.26
N ALA A 109 -6.91 8.35 -7.50
CA ALA A 109 -7.58 7.06 -7.54
C ALA A 109 -8.23 6.85 -8.90
N PHE A 110 -8.03 5.67 -9.47
CA PHE A 110 -8.61 5.28 -10.76
C PHE A 110 -9.36 3.97 -10.59
N TYR A 111 -10.40 3.77 -11.35
CA TYR A 111 -11.09 2.51 -11.38
C TYR A 111 -11.16 1.96 -12.80
N LEU A 112 -11.19 0.65 -12.90
CA LEU A 112 -11.25 -0.02 -14.20
C LEU A 112 -12.66 0.02 -14.74
N VAL A 113 -12.81 0.53 -15.96
CA VAL A 113 -14.09 0.50 -16.68
C VAL A 113 -14.04 -0.66 -17.65
N THR A 114 -14.98 -1.60 -17.48
CA THR A 114 -15.10 -2.75 -18.38
C THR A 114 -15.96 -2.34 -19.58
N LYS A 115 -15.40 -2.46 -20.78
CA LYS A 115 -16.17 -2.32 -22.00
C LYS A 115 -16.89 -3.65 -22.31
N ASN A 116 -18.18 -3.57 -22.48
CA ASN A 116 -18.97 -4.71 -22.94
C ASN A 116 -19.01 -4.75 -24.46
#